data_4b0916c0df0b9fcb8952a1d99feced7e
#
_entry.id   4b0916c0df0b9fcb8952a1d99feced7e
#
_cell.length_a   1.000
_cell.length_b   1.000
_cell.length_c   1.000
_cell.angle_alpha   90.00
_cell.angle_beta   90.00
_cell.angle_gamma   90.00
#
_symmetry.space_group_name_H-M   'P 1'
#
loop_
_entity.id
_entity.type
_entity.pdbx_description
1 polymer ?
#
loop_
_entity_poly.entity_id
_entity_poly.type
_entity_poly.pdbx_seq_one_letter_code
_entity_poly.pdbx_strand_id
1 'polypeptide(L)'
;MEGKYVVVKKDGEYKCKTELNEDDYNKLLCAAKNLEEFNYLFFLGCNYIKAKDDFLRYDFSQFNVREIDMFTVMHNALNAISTNRNMWETYLKRKYKDDKEIFPFQNNKNLGKSYFGLKDSEYYDNNVEYVVAKALRNMSSHTERPFSEIWYDDNYNRHFAIHTEHLLKNDNLNKSGRDIVIKSKKDFFDVIEVIQRAYEIVDKLNNDMVNFLLKKEWINFYSSRITVREYIGIDWDGAFLVSKNPKYPETHMMFLNTTNISKNAMDNILSIAAKSL
;
A
#
# COMPACT_ATOMS: atom_id res chain seq x y z
N MET A 1 37.44 17.00 -11.06
CA MET A 1 36.70 17.50 -9.90
C MET A 1 35.32 16.83 -9.94
N GLU A 2 34.91 16.21 -8.85
CA GLU A 2 33.57 15.62 -8.72
C GLU A 2 32.58 16.76 -8.48
N GLY A 3 31.85 17.15 -9.51
CA GLY A 3 30.79 18.16 -9.36
C GLY A 3 29.55 17.57 -8.70
N LYS A 4 29.02 18.24 -7.69
CA LYS A 4 27.78 17.90 -6.97
C LYS A 4 26.75 18.98 -7.23
N TYR A 5 25.57 18.58 -7.71
CA TYR A 5 24.60 19.53 -8.25
C TYR A 5 23.18 19.21 -7.79
N VAL A 6 22.37 20.27 -7.67
CA VAL A 6 20.91 20.16 -7.67
C VAL A 6 20.42 20.40 -9.10
N VAL A 7 19.72 19.43 -9.64
CA VAL A 7 19.05 19.52 -10.94
C VAL A 7 17.54 19.55 -10.67
N VAL A 8 16.84 20.49 -11.28
CA VAL A 8 15.39 20.63 -11.16
C VAL A 8 14.73 20.37 -12.51
N LYS A 9 13.49 19.86 -12.48
CA LYS A 9 12.65 19.65 -13.65
C LYS A 9 11.44 20.56 -13.58
N LYS A 10 11.16 21.30 -14.66
CA LYS A 10 9.97 22.12 -14.82
C LYS A 10 9.50 22.06 -16.27
N ASP A 11 8.21 21.83 -16.49
CA ASP A 11 7.61 21.78 -17.83
C ASP A 11 8.32 20.80 -18.78
N GLY A 12 8.83 19.69 -18.24
CA GLY A 12 9.57 18.67 -18.99
C GLY A 12 11.07 18.94 -19.18
N GLU A 13 11.56 20.13 -18.87
CA GLU A 13 12.96 20.49 -19.03
C GLU A 13 13.75 20.32 -17.73
N TYR A 14 15.03 19.89 -17.84
CA TYR A 14 15.95 19.77 -16.73
C TYR A 14 16.92 20.95 -16.71
N LYS A 15 17.08 21.58 -15.55
CA LYS A 15 18.01 22.71 -15.34
C LYS A 15 18.87 22.46 -14.11
N CYS A 16 20.19 22.71 -14.25
CA CYS A 16 21.08 22.77 -13.10
C CYS A 16 20.74 24.05 -12.31
N LYS A 17 20.35 23.89 -11.05
CA LYS A 17 19.98 25.01 -10.19
C LYS A 17 21.18 25.59 -9.44
N THR A 18 21.97 24.70 -8.85
CA THR A 18 23.13 25.13 -8.05
C THR A 18 24.17 24.03 -7.98
N GLU A 19 25.43 24.41 -7.89
CA GLU A 19 26.54 23.57 -7.50
C GLU A 19 26.63 23.57 -5.96
N LEU A 20 26.96 22.45 -5.38
CA LEU A 20 26.97 22.23 -3.94
C LEU A 20 28.39 22.00 -3.43
N ASN A 21 28.70 22.57 -2.27
CA ASN A 21 29.85 22.12 -1.49
C ASN A 21 29.60 20.76 -0.83
N GLU A 22 30.61 20.18 -0.21
CA GLU A 22 30.53 18.83 0.39
C GLU A 22 29.51 18.74 1.51
N ASP A 23 29.43 19.75 2.38
CA ASP A 23 28.55 19.76 3.55
C ASP A 23 27.08 19.86 3.13
N ASP A 24 26.78 20.76 2.21
CA ASP A 24 25.43 20.93 1.65
C ASP A 24 24.98 19.69 0.89
N TYR A 25 25.90 19.07 0.12
CA TYR A 25 25.61 17.82 -0.56
C TYR A 25 25.26 16.71 0.43
N ASN A 26 26.05 16.51 1.49
CA ASN A 26 25.79 15.47 2.48
C ASN A 26 24.49 15.71 3.25
N LYS A 27 24.17 16.96 3.57
CA LYS A 27 22.90 17.36 4.19
C LYS A 27 21.70 17.03 3.30
N LEU A 28 21.78 17.39 2.02
CA LEU A 28 20.73 17.06 1.04
C LEU A 28 20.64 15.56 0.73
N LEU A 29 21.76 14.85 0.70
CA LEU A 29 21.80 13.41 0.49
C LEU A 29 21.07 12.67 1.63
N CYS A 30 21.28 13.09 2.87
CA CYS A 30 20.57 12.54 4.01
C CYS A 30 19.06 12.79 3.88
N ALA A 31 18.67 14.03 3.55
CA ALA A 31 17.28 14.39 3.35
C ALA A 31 16.64 13.62 2.18
N ALA A 32 17.35 13.49 1.04
CA ALA A 32 16.89 12.76 -0.13
C ALA A 32 16.66 11.28 0.19
N LYS A 33 17.60 10.61 0.86
CA LYS A 33 17.44 9.21 1.27
C LYS A 33 16.25 9.00 2.19
N ASN A 34 16.02 9.89 3.14
CA ASN A 34 14.84 9.83 4.00
C ASN A 34 13.53 9.96 3.19
N LEU A 35 13.49 10.88 2.22
CA LEU A 35 12.32 11.08 1.37
C LEU A 35 12.09 9.95 0.37
N GLU A 36 13.16 9.38 -0.20
CA GLU A 36 13.08 8.21 -1.11
C GLU A 36 12.42 7.00 -0.42
N GLU A 37 12.71 6.78 0.86
CA GLU A 37 12.08 5.69 1.61
C GLU A 37 10.57 5.90 1.79
N PHE A 38 10.12 7.13 2.05
CA PHE A 38 8.68 7.45 2.09
C PHE A 38 8.03 7.36 0.72
N ASN A 39 8.71 7.85 -0.33
CA ASN A 39 8.24 7.69 -1.71
C ASN A 39 8.11 6.21 -2.10
N TYR A 40 9.01 5.35 -1.66
CA TYR A 40 8.92 3.92 -1.91
C TYR A 40 7.64 3.31 -1.32
N LEU A 41 7.28 3.64 -0.08
CA LEU A 41 6.01 3.21 0.51
C LEU A 41 4.81 3.68 -0.30
N PHE A 42 4.87 4.91 -0.76
CA PHE A 42 3.82 5.49 -1.59
C PHE A 42 3.67 4.73 -2.92
N PHE A 43 4.77 4.45 -3.62
CA PHE A 43 4.75 3.67 -4.87
C PHE A 43 4.20 2.26 -4.64
N LEU A 44 4.55 1.61 -3.55
CA LEU A 44 4.01 0.30 -3.21
C LEU A 44 2.49 0.35 -2.97
N GLY A 45 1.98 1.46 -2.41
CA GLY A 45 0.55 1.68 -2.21
C GLY A 45 -0.23 2.01 -3.48
N CYS A 46 0.42 2.53 -4.53
CA CYS A 46 -0.27 2.95 -5.77
C CYS A 46 -1.04 1.81 -6.44
N ASN A 47 -0.48 0.61 -6.49
CA ASN A 47 -1.15 -0.54 -7.09
C ASN A 47 -2.41 -0.93 -6.32
N TYR A 48 -2.34 -0.87 -4.98
CA TYR A 48 -3.49 -1.12 -4.12
C TYR A 48 -4.60 -0.09 -4.36
N ILE A 49 -4.25 1.21 -4.36
CA ILE A 49 -5.20 2.31 -4.58
C ILE A 49 -5.85 2.18 -5.96
N LYS A 50 -5.04 1.93 -7.00
CA LYS A 50 -5.56 1.76 -8.36
C LYS A 50 -6.53 0.58 -8.47
N ALA A 51 -6.15 -0.58 -7.98
CA ALA A 51 -7.01 -1.77 -8.05
C ALA A 51 -8.31 -1.58 -7.26
N LYS A 52 -8.26 -0.87 -6.12
CA LYS A 52 -9.45 -0.49 -5.35
C LYS A 52 -10.35 0.46 -6.13
N ASP A 53 -9.79 1.52 -6.74
CA ASP A 53 -10.54 2.48 -7.53
C ASP A 53 -11.19 1.82 -8.75
N ASP A 54 -10.45 0.96 -9.45
CA ASP A 54 -10.96 0.21 -10.60
C ASP A 54 -12.12 -0.70 -10.19
N PHE A 55 -12.01 -1.38 -9.05
CA PHE A 55 -13.09 -2.21 -8.50
C PHE A 55 -14.32 -1.40 -8.08
N LEU A 56 -14.14 -0.31 -7.33
CA LEU A 56 -15.25 0.50 -6.82
C LEU A 56 -16.01 1.27 -7.92
N ARG A 57 -15.33 1.57 -9.04
CA ARG A 57 -15.95 2.24 -10.20
C ARG A 57 -16.55 1.28 -11.20
N TYR A 58 -16.26 -0.01 -11.09
CA TYR A 58 -16.74 -1.00 -12.04
C TYR A 58 -18.22 -1.28 -11.79
N ASP A 59 -19.02 -1.19 -12.86
CA ASP A 59 -20.46 -1.49 -12.80
C ASP A 59 -20.71 -2.98 -13.05
N PHE A 60 -20.84 -3.73 -11.97
CA PHE A 60 -21.10 -5.18 -12.01
C PHE A 60 -22.54 -5.51 -12.45
N SER A 61 -23.46 -4.54 -12.52
CA SER A 61 -24.85 -4.76 -12.92
C SER A 61 -25.05 -4.86 -14.44
N GLN A 62 -24.10 -4.38 -15.25
CA GLN A 62 -24.24 -4.35 -16.71
C GLN A 62 -24.30 -5.74 -17.33
N PHE A 63 -25.37 -6.00 -18.08
CA PHE A 63 -25.62 -7.27 -18.76
C PHE A 63 -24.64 -7.56 -19.92
N ASN A 64 -24.15 -6.52 -20.58
CA ASN A 64 -23.33 -6.63 -21.79
C ASN A 64 -21.83 -6.72 -21.50
N VAL A 65 -21.42 -6.77 -20.24
CA VAL A 65 -20.01 -6.86 -19.86
C VAL A 65 -19.55 -8.32 -19.95
N ARG A 66 -18.40 -8.54 -20.58
CA ARG A 66 -17.82 -9.87 -20.67
C ARG A 66 -17.48 -10.39 -19.28
N GLU A 67 -17.83 -11.63 -19.00
CA GLU A 67 -17.55 -12.29 -17.72
C GLU A 67 -16.05 -12.22 -17.35
N ILE A 68 -15.17 -12.30 -18.35
CA ILE A 68 -13.72 -12.21 -18.15
C ILE A 68 -13.27 -10.84 -17.62
N ASP A 69 -13.94 -9.76 -18.00
CA ASP A 69 -13.58 -8.41 -17.54
C ASP A 69 -13.96 -8.26 -16.05
N MET A 70 -15.13 -8.75 -15.66
CA MET A 70 -15.57 -8.80 -14.27
C MET A 70 -14.64 -9.66 -13.42
N PHE A 71 -14.30 -10.85 -13.90
CA PHE A 71 -13.34 -11.74 -13.23
C PHE A 71 -11.99 -11.05 -13.04
N THR A 72 -11.49 -10.36 -14.07
CA THR A 72 -10.21 -9.65 -14.02
C THR A 72 -10.21 -8.54 -12.96
N VAL A 73 -11.29 -7.77 -12.87
CA VAL A 73 -11.44 -6.71 -11.86
C VAL A 73 -11.47 -7.30 -10.45
N MET A 74 -12.26 -8.35 -10.21
CA MET A 74 -12.31 -9.05 -8.93
C MET A 74 -10.96 -9.65 -8.54
N HIS A 75 -10.29 -10.33 -9.48
CA HIS A 75 -8.98 -10.93 -9.28
C HIS A 75 -7.92 -9.89 -8.91
N ASN A 76 -7.88 -8.76 -9.64
CA ASN A 76 -6.96 -7.66 -9.34
C ASN A 76 -7.23 -7.07 -7.96
N ALA A 77 -8.49 -6.92 -7.58
CA ALA A 77 -8.88 -6.44 -6.26
C ALA A 77 -8.41 -7.38 -5.14
N LEU A 78 -8.67 -8.68 -5.27
CA LEU A 78 -8.23 -9.68 -4.31
C LEU A 78 -6.71 -9.77 -4.20
N ASN A 79 -6.00 -9.69 -5.33
CA ASN A 79 -4.54 -9.65 -5.34
C ASN A 79 -3.99 -8.39 -4.66
N ALA A 80 -4.60 -7.23 -4.88
CA ALA A 80 -4.18 -5.98 -4.25
C ALA A 80 -4.32 -6.03 -2.72
N ILE A 81 -5.42 -6.60 -2.20
CA ILE A 81 -5.63 -6.84 -0.77
C ILE A 81 -4.50 -7.71 -0.19
N SER A 82 -4.13 -8.78 -0.88
CA SER A 82 -3.07 -9.69 -0.42
C SER A 82 -1.67 -9.10 -0.54
N THR A 83 -1.37 -8.42 -1.65
CA THR A 83 -0.03 -7.83 -1.88
C THR A 83 0.24 -6.66 -0.96
N ASN A 84 -0.78 -5.93 -0.51
CA ASN A 84 -0.65 -4.87 0.48
C ASN A 84 0.00 -5.38 1.78
N ARG A 85 -0.38 -6.56 2.26
CA ARG A 85 0.27 -7.20 3.42
C ARG A 85 1.75 -7.46 3.17
N ASN A 86 2.09 -8.08 2.04
CA ASN A 86 3.48 -8.40 1.71
C ASN A 86 4.34 -7.15 1.58
N MET A 87 3.76 -6.07 1.08
CA MET A 87 4.38 -4.77 1.00
C MET A 87 4.82 -4.28 2.39
N TRP A 88 3.89 -4.22 3.35
CA TRP A 88 4.18 -3.76 4.71
C TRP A 88 5.22 -4.64 5.40
N GLU A 89 5.06 -5.97 5.34
CA GLU A 89 6.00 -6.92 5.94
C GLU A 89 7.41 -6.77 5.37
N THR A 90 7.52 -6.62 4.04
CA THR A 90 8.83 -6.44 3.37
C THR A 90 9.47 -5.11 3.78
N TYR A 91 8.69 -4.02 3.79
CA TYR A 91 9.17 -2.71 4.21
C TYR A 91 9.65 -2.71 5.65
N LEU A 92 8.85 -3.24 6.57
CA LEU A 92 9.19 -3.26 7.99
C LEU A 92 10.44 -4.10 8.25
N LYS A 93 10.56 -5.28 7.62
CA LYS A 93 11.74 -6.13 7.72
C LYS A 93 13.01 -5.45 7.18
N ARG A 94 12.88 -4.71 6.08
CA ARG A 94 14.03 -4.00 5.51
C ARG A 94 14.51 -2.86 6.39
N LYS A 95 13.58 -2.05 6.93
CA LYS A 95 13.92 -0.80 7.63
C LYS A 95 14.10 -0.98 9.14
N TYR A 96 13.31 -1.85 9.76
CA TYR A 96 13.13 -1.91 11.21
C TYR A 96 13.41 -3.29 11.81
N LYS A 97 14.22 -4.12 11.16
CA LYS A 97 14.47 -5.50 11.62
C LYS A 97 14.95 -5.61 13.09
N ASP A 98 15.66 -4.61 13.58
CA ASP A 98 16.23 -4.58 14.93
C ASP A 98 15.36 -3.79 15.94
N ASP A 99 14.20 -3.31 15.51
CA ASP A 99 13.32 -2.50 16.32
C ASP A 99 12.29 -3.35 17.07
N LYS A 100 12.36 -3.33 18.41
CA LYS A 100 11.49 -4.13 19.28
C LYS A 100 10.03 -3.66 19.34
N GLU A 101 9.74 -2.42 18.98
CA GLU A 101 8.35 -1.97 18.89
C GLU A 101 7.69 -2.52 17.62
N ILE A 102 8.48 -2.65 16.55
CA ILE A 102 8.03 -3.20 15.27
C ILE A 102 8.01 -4.73 15.30
N PHE A 103 9.01 -5.36 15.94
CA PHE A 103 9.14 -6.81 16.07
C PHE A 103 9.22 -7.22 17.55
N PRO A 104 8.10 -7.18 18.30
CA PRO A 104 8.10 -7.39 19.74
C PRO A 104 8.51 -8.81 20.16
N PHE A 105 8.35 -9.80 19.28
CA PHE A 105 8.68 -11.21 19.55
C PHE A 105 9.96 -11.68 18.86
N GLN A 106 10.79 -10.74 18.44
CA GLN A 106 12.06 -11.09 17.80
C GLN A 106 13.00 -11.82 18.79
N ASN A 107 13.66 -12.83 18.27
CA ASN A 107 14.76 -13.55 18.93
C ASN A 107 15.95 -13.71 17.96
N ASN A 108 17.09 -14.22 18.46
CA ASN A 108 18.34 -14.34 17.68
C ASN A 108 18.21 -15.19 16.40
N LYS A 109 17.12 -15.92 16.19
CA LYS A 109 16.90 -16.82 15.05
C LYS A 109 15.68 -16.44 14.20
N ASN A 110 14.76 -15.63 14.75
CA ASN A 110 13.52 -15.33 14.07
C ASN A 110 13.01 -13.92 14.44
N LEU A 111 12.63 -13.13 13.44
CA LEU A 111 11.98 -11.82 13.65
C LEU A 111 10.59 -11.91 14.29
N GLY A 112 9.95 -13.09 14.18
CA GLY A 112 8.56 -13.22 14.62
C GLY A 112 7.56 -12.43 13.73
N LYS A 113 6.36 -12.19 14.27
CA LYS A 113 5.38 -11.32 13.60
C LYS A 113 5.74 -9.85 13.85
N SER A 114 5.66 -9.04 12.79
CA SER A 114 5.76 -7.59 12.91
C SER A 114 4.52 -7.00 13.61
N TYR A 115 4.59 -5.74 14.02
CA TYR A 115 3.43 -4.98 14.51
C TYR A 115 2.26 -5.05 13.51
N PHE A 116 2.56 -4.85 12.21
CA PHE A 116 1.56 -5.02 11.15
C PHE A 116 0.98 -6.43 11.13
N GLY A 117 1.83 -7.46 11.19
CA GLY A 117 1.39 -8.85 11.17
C GLY A 117 0.52 -9.24 12.37
N LEU A 118 0.73 -8.60 13.53
CA LEU A 118 -0.12 -8.76 14.71
C LEU A 118 -1.49 -8.12 14.47
N LYS A 119 -1.52 -6.88 13.98
CA LYS A 119 -2.76 -6.18 13.63
C LYS A 119 -3.54 -6.88 12.52
N ASP A 120 -2.87 -7.31 11.44
CA ASP A 120 -3.49 -8.10 10.38
C ASP A 120 -4.14 -9.39 10.92
N SER A 121 -3.50 -10.06 11.88
CA SER A 121 -4.07 -11.24 12.53
C SER A 121 -5.29 -10.90 13.38
N GLU A 122 -5.25 -9.81 14.13
CA GLU A 122 -6.40 -9.31 14.93
C GLU A 122 -7.61 -9.03 14.03
N TYR A 123 -7.41 -8.32 12.91
CA TYR A 123 -8.48 -8.05 11.95
C TYR A 123 -8.98 -9.33 11.27
N TYR A 124 -8.08 -10.26 10.93
CA TYR A 124 -8.44 -11.55 10.35
C TYR A 124 -9.35 -12.37 11.30
N ASP A 125 -8.99 -12.45 12.56
CA ASP A 125 -9.73 -13.26 13.54
C ASP A 125 -11.11 -12.68 13.89
N ASN A 126 -11.35 -11.39 13.62
CA ASN A 126 -12.59 -10.69 13.97
C ASN A 126 -13.48 -10.35 12.77
N ASN A 127 -13.10 -10.66 11.52
CA ASN A 127 -13.87 -10.26 10.33
C ASN A 127 -13.98 -11.40 9.32
N VAL A 128 -15.15 -11.97 9.22
CA VAL A 128 -15.40 -13.12 8.32
C VAL A 128 -15.19 -12.75 6.85
N GLU A 129 -15.60 -11.56 6.42
CA GLU A 129 -15.43 -11.10 5.04
C GLU A 129 -13.94 -11.00 4.68
N TYR A 130 -13.08 -10.58 5.62
CA TYR A 130 -11.63 -10.52 5.39
C TYR A 130 -11.02 -11.93 5.27
N VAL A 131 -11.49 -12.89 6.08
CA VAL A 131 -11.13 -14.31 5.96
C VAL A 131 -11.52 -14.84 4.58
N VAL A 132 -12.77 -14.59 4.17
CA VAL A 132 -13.30 -15.05 2.87
C VAL A 132 -12.54 -14.41 1.71
N ALA A 133 -12.26 -13.10 1.75
CA ALA A 133 -11.47 -12.42 0.70
C ALA A 133 -10.08 -13.06 0.52
N LYS A 134 -9.39 -13.42 1.62
CA LYS A 134 -8.10 -14.11 1.55
C LYS A 134 -8.23 -15.53 0.94
N ALA A 135 -9.30 -16.24 1.26
CA ALA A 135 -9.58 -17.54 0.65
C ALA A 135 -9.86 -17.42 -0.86
N LEU A 136 -10.73 -16.47 -1.24
CA LEU A 136 -11.06 -16.19 -2.65
C LEU A 136 -9.84 -15.82 -3.48
N ARG A 137 -8.91 -15.05 -2.91
CA ARG A 137 -7.64 -14.72 -3.57
C ARG A 137 -6.84 -15.99 -3.88
N ASN A 138 -6.75 -16.90 -2.92
CA ASN A 138 -6.01 -18.14 -3.13
C ASN A 138 -6.69 -19.03 -4.19
N MET A 139 -8.02 -19.11 -4.20
CA MET A 139 -8.78 -19.81 -5.24
C MET A 139 -8.52 -19.21 -6.62
N SER A 140 -8.67 -17.89 -6.76
CA SER A 140 -8.50 -17.19 -8.04
C SER A 140 -7.08 -17.28 -8.60
N SER A 141 -6.06 -17.47 -7.76
CA SER A 141 -4.68 -17.66 -8.19
C SER A 141 -4.40 -19.05 -8.78
N HIS A 142 -5.30 -20.02 -8.53
CA HIS A 142 -5.21 -21.39 -9.04
C HIS A 142 -6.20 -21.68 -10.17
N THR A 143 -6.57 -20.65 -10.96
CA THR A 143 -7.50 -20.76 -12.11
C THR A 143 -8.95 -21.06 -11.74
N GLU A 144 -9.31 -21.02 -10.47
CA GLU A 144 -10.69 -21.16 -10.03
C GLU A 144 -11.40 -19.81 -10.05
N ARG A 145 -12.70 -19.82 -10.35
CA ARG A 145 -13.52 -18.61 -10.25
C ARG A 145 -13.69 -18.26 -8.77
N PRO A 146 -13.65 -16.94 -8.40
CA PRO A 146 -13.86 -16.51 -7.02
C PRO A 146 -15.34 -16.57 -6.60
N PHE A 147 -16.19 -17.16 -7.39
CA PHE A 147 -17.62 -17.36 -7.11
C PHE A 147 -18.09 -18.71 -7.68
N SER A 148 -19.09 -19.30 -7.05
CA SER A 148 -19.71 -20.55 -7.49
C SER A 148 -20.99 -20.34 -8.28
N GLU A 149 -21.66 -19.20 -8.09
CA GLU A 149 -22.97 -18.91 -8.67
C GLU A 149 -23.10 -17.43 -9.01
N ILE A 150 -23.88 -17.15 -10.07
CA ILE A 150 -24.37 -15.80 -10.41
C ILE A 150 -25.91 -15.87 -10.33
N TRP A 151 -26.50 -14.99 -9.55
CA TRP A 151 -27.95 -14.86 -9.46
C TRP A 151 -28.39 -13.40 -9.53
N TYR A 152 -29.68 -13.17 -9.75
CA TYR A 152 -30.28 -11.85 -9.88
C TYR A 152 -31.36 -11.69 -8.83
N ASP A 153 -31.38 -10.54 -8.14
CA ASP A 153 -32.46 -10.17 -7.23
C ASP A 153 -33.73 -9.71 -7.99
N ASP A 154 -34.80 -9.40 -7.25
CA ASP A 154 -36.07 -8.91 -7.81
C ASP A 154 -35.94 -7.57 -8.56
N ASN A 155 -34.86 -6.83 -8.33
CA ASN A 155 -34.53 -5.56 -9.01
C ASN A 155 -33.55 -5.76 -10.18
N TYR A 156 -33.29 -7.01 -10.56
CA TYR A 156 -32.32 -7.40 -11.59
C TYR A 156 -30.86 -7.03 -11.28
N ASN A 157 -30.51 -6.77 -10.01
CA ASN A 157 -29.13 -6.62 -9.64
C ASN A 157 -28.43 -7.96 -9.68
N ARG A 158 -27.22 -8.00 -10.26
CA ARG A 158 -26.40 -9.19 -10.36
C ARG A 158 -25.60 -9.39 -9.09
N HIS A 159 -25.66 -10.61 -8.57
CA HIS A 159 -24.89 -11.04 -7.39
C HIS A 159 -23.96 -12.18 -7.75
N PHE A 160 -22.80 -12.23 -7.10
CA PHE A 160 -21.77 -13.25 -7.28
C PHE A 160 -21.60 -13.97 -5.95
N ALA A 161 -22.20 -15.14 -5.84
CA ALA A 161 -22.18 -15.89 -4.59
C ALA A 161 -21.06 -16.92 -4.55
N ILE A 162 -20.45 -17.05 -3.39
CA ILE A 162 -19.61 -18.20 -3.03
C ILE A 162 -20.26 -18.94 -1.87
N HIS A 163 -20.61 -20.20 -2.09
CA HIS A 163 -21.24 -21.02 -1.05
C HIS A 163 -20.25 -21.40 0.04
N THR A 164 -20.69 -21.34 1.29
CA THR A 164 -19.89 -21.68 2.47
C THR A 164 -19.32 -23.10 2.37
N GLU A 165 -20.11 -24.06 1.87
CA GLU A 165 -19.64 -25.41 1.65
C GLU A 165 -18.44 -25.48 0.69
N HIS A 166 -18.47 -24.68 -0.37
CA HIS A 166 -17.37 -24.60 -1.34
C HIS A 166 -16.10 -24.00 -0.71
N LEU A 167 -16.25 -22.93 0.08
CA LEU A 167 -15.14 -22.33 0.84
C LEU A 167 -14.51 -23.33 1.82
N LEU A 168 -15.33 -24.11 2.52
CA LEU A 168 -14.86 -25.07 3.52
C LEU A 168 -14.15 -26.28 2.92
N LYS A 169 -14.40 -26.61 1.66
CA LYS A 169 -13.66 -27.62 0.90
C LYS A 169 -12.28 -27.14 0.43
N ASN A 170 -12.04 -25.82 0.48
CA ASN A 170 -10.80 -25.25 0.02
C ASN A 170 -9.67 -25.44 1.05
N ASP A 171 -8.58 -26.08 0.63
CA ASP A 171 -7.41 -26.38 1.48
C ASP A 171 -6.62 -25.11 1.90
N ASN A 172 -6.88 -23.98 1.25
CA ASN A 172 -6.24 -22.70 1.58
C ASN A 172 -6.84 -21.98 2.79
N LEU A 173 -7.99 -22.42 3.31
CA LEU A 173 -8.52 -21.97 4.59
C LEU A 173 -7.86 -22.73 5.74
N ASN A 174 -7.10 -21.99 6.58
CA ASN A 174 -6.56 -22.56 7.81
C ASN A 174 -7.68 -22.88 8.83
N LYS A 175 -7.33 -23.58 9.90
CA LYS A 175 -8.30 -24.00 10.92
C LYS A 175 -9.06 -22.82 11.53
N SER A 176 -8.37 -21.74 11.90
CA SER A 176 -9.02 -20.53 12.45
C SER A 176 -10.00 -19.90 11.45
N GLY A 177 -9.62 -19.78 10.18
CA GLY A 177 -10.50 -19.26 9.14
C GLY A 177 -11.74 -20.14 8.93
N ARG A 178 -11.61 -21.48 8.93
CA ARG A 178 -12.75 -22.41 8.86
C ARG A 178 -13.71 -22.21 10.02
N ASP A 179 -13.20 -22.10 11.24
CA ASP A 179 -14.02 -21.89 12.45
C ASP A 179 -14.77 -20.54 12.37
N ILE A 180 -14.15 -19.47 11.85
CA ILE A 180 -14.78 -18.17 11.66
C ILE A 180 -15.92 -18.24 10.63
N VAL A 181 -15.66 -18.89 9.49
CA VAL A 181 -16.67 -19.07 8.42
C VAL A 181 -17.86 -19.88 8.95
N ILE A 182 -17.63 -20.98 9.66
CA ILE A 182 -18.69 -21.81 10.26
C ILE A 182 -19.51 -21.00 11.28
N LYS A 183 -18.84 -20.23 12.16
CA LYS A 183 -19.50 -19.39 13.16
C LYS A 183 -20.38 -18.29 12.57
N SER A 184 -20.10 -17.85 11.35
CA SER A 184 -20.90 -16.80 10.67
C SER A 184 -22.34 -17.27 10.38
N LYS A 185 -22.57 -18.58 10.26
CA LYS A 185 -23.86 -19.20 9.92
C LYS A 185 -24.44 -18.70 8.59
N LYS A 186 -23.61 -18.16 7.70
CA LYS A 186 -24.02 -17.76 6.36
C LYS A 186 -23.95 -18.97 5.43
N ASP A 187 -24.97 -19.19 4.60
CA ASP A 187 -24.99 -20.25 3.59
C ASP A 187 -24.12 -19.87 2.40
N PHE A 188 -24.05 -18.57 2.09
CA PHE A 188 -23.22 -18.02 1.04
C PHE A 188 -22.72 -16.61 1.40
N PHE A 189 -21.73 -16.13 0.66
CA PHE A 189 -21.20 -14.76 0.72
C PHE A 189 -21.34 -14.12 -0.66
N ASP A 190 -21.81 -12.87 -0.72
CA ASP A 190 -21.71 -12.04 -1.92
C ASP A 190 -20.26 -11.58 -2.09
N VAL A 191 -19.65 -11.94 -3.21
CA VAL A 191 -18.21 -11.69 -3.46
C VAL A 191 -17.91 -10.21 -3.58
N ILE A 192 -18.84 -9.41 -4.15
CA ILE A 192 -18.66 -7.96 -4.26
C ILE A 192 -18.65 -7.32 -2.87
N GLU A 193 -19.60 -7.67 -2.02
CA GLU A 193 -19.65 -7.20 -0.64
C GLU A 193 -18.40 -7.63 0.15
N VAL A 194 -17.97 -8.88 -0.01
CA VAL A 194 -16.75 -9.40 0.62
C VAL A 194 -15.52 -8.58 0.25
N ILE A 195 -15.33 -8.26 -1.02
CA ILE A 195 -14.19 -7.47 -1.49
C ILE A 195 -14.29 -6.03 -0.95
N GLN A 196 -15.47 -5.42 -0.96
CA GLN A 196 -15.69 -4.07 -0.41
C GLN A 196 -15.34 -4.01 1.09
N ARG A 197 -15.85 -4.96 1.88
CA ARG A 197 -15.54 -5.04 3.31
C ARG A 197 -14.06 -5.31 3.58
N ALA A 198 -13.42 -6.16 2.77
CA ALA A 198 -11.99 -6.40 2.88
C ALA A 198 -11.17 -5.14 2.60
N TYR A 199 -11.56 -4.30 1.64
CA TYR A 199 -10.93 -3.00 1.41
C TYR A 199 -11.09 -2.04 2.60
N GLU A 200 -12.26 -1.96 3.21
CA GLU A 200 -12.47 -1.15 4.43
C GLU A 200 -11.52 -1.57 5.56
N ILE A 201 -11.29 -2.87 5.71
CA ILE A 201 -10.39 -3.42 6.74
C ILE A 201 -8.94 -3.09 6.41
N VAL A 202 -8.52 -3.29 5.17
CA VAL A 202 -7.15 -2.99 4.73
C VAL A 202 -6.87 -1.48 4.81
N ASP A 203 -7.84 -0.62 4.53
CA ASP A 203 -7.69 0.83 4.73
C ASP A 203 -7.47 1.18 6.21
N LYS A 204 -8.20 0.55 7.13
CA LYS A 204 -7.97 0.72 8.58
C LYS A 204 -6.57 0.25 8.98
N LEU A 205 -6.14 -0.92 8.50
CA LEU A 205 -4.79 -1.42 8.72
C LEU A 205 -3.71 -0.47 8.18
N ASN A 206 -3.90 0.05 6.97
CA ASN A 206 -2.98 1.02 6.37
C ASN A 206 -2.92 2.31 7.19
N ASN A 207 -4.07 2.82 7.63
CA ASN A 207 -4.13 4.01 8.48
C ASN A 207 -3.44 3.79 9.83
N ASP A 208 -3.65 2.65 10.48
CA ASP A 208 -2.99 2.30 11.72
C ASP A 208 -1.47 2.25 11.55
N MET A 209 -0.99 1.67 10.45
CA MET A 209 0.44 1.60 10.14
C MET A 209 1.05 2.97 9.83
N VAL A 210 0.36 3.77 9.02
CA VAL A 210 0.82 5.14 8.70
C VAL A 210 0.89 5.96 9.98
N ASN A 211 -0.13 5.91 10.83
CA ASN A 211 -0.14 6.63 12.10
C ASN A 211 0.97 6.16 13.04
N PHE A 212 1.22 4.86 13.12
CA PHE A 212 2.30 4.30 13.92
C PHE A 212 3.69 4.78 13.43
N LEU A 213 3.94 4.70 12.13
CA LEU A 213 5.20 5.13 11.54
C LEU A 213 5.40 6.65 11.57
N LEU A 214 4.34 7.43 11.39
CA LEU A 214 4.41 8.88 11.50
C LEU A 214 4.85 9.33 12.89
N LYS A 215 4.32 8.73 13.94
CA LYS A 215 4.78 9.02 15.32
C LYS A 215 6.26 8.76 15.51
N LYS A 216 6.79 7.75 14.83
CA LYS A 216 8.18 7.30 14.96
C LYS A 216 9.16 8.12 14.10
N GLU A 217 8.77 8.45 12.86
CA GLU A 217 9.67 9.03 11.84
C GLU A 217 9.31 10.46 11.45
N TRP A 218 8.28 11.03 12.08
CA TRP A 218 7.75 12.33 11.68
C TRP A 218 8.80 13.44 11.65
N ILE A 219 9.63 13.50 12.67
CA ILE A 219 10.68 14.54 12.78
C ILE A 219 11.65 14.44 11.61
N ASN A 220 12.10 13.22 11.29
CA ASN A 220 13.05 12.99 10.19
C ASN A 220 12.44 13.33 8.83
N PHE A 221 11.20 12.95 8.60
CA PHE A 221 10.49 13.25 7.37
C PHE A 221 10.26 14.75 7.20
N TYR A 222 9.76 15.42 8.23
CA TYR A 222 9.44 16.85 8.20
C TYR A 222 10.71 17.70 8.04
N SER A 223 11.77 17.41 8.81
CA SER A 223 13.05 18.11 8.68
C SER A 223 13.70 17.92 7.31
N SER A 224 13.62 16.71 6.75
CA SER A 224 14.11 16.43 5.39
C SER A 224 13.35 17.24 4.35
N ARG A 225 12.03 17.36 4.49
CA ARG A 225 11.21 18.18 3.60
C ARG A 225 11.52 19.67 3.67
N ILE A 226 11.72 20.20 4.87
CA ILE A 226 12.15 21.59 5.08
C ILE A 226 13.51 21.80 4.42
N THR A 227 14.48 20.94 4.72
CA THR A 227 15.83 21.02 4.15
C THR A 227 15.78 21.07 2.61
N VAL A 228 15.05 20.17 1.99
CA VAL A 228 14.94 20.17 0.51
C VAL A 228 14.27 21.45 0.01
N ARG A 229 13.21 21.93 0.65
CA ARG A 229 12.51 23.18 0.26
C ARG A 229 13.39 24.41 0.35
N GLU A 230 14.25 24.50 1.35
CA GLU A 230 15.19 25.61 1.50
C GLU A 230 16.17 25.72 0.32
N TYR A 231 16.62 24.58 -0.22
CA TYR A 231 17.54 24.54 -1.36
C TYR A 231 16.86 24.69 -2.72
N ILE A 232 15.68 24.09 -2.91
CA ILE A 232 15.05 24.03 -4.25
C ILE A 232 13.83 24.92 -4.42
N GLY A 233 13.16 25.37 -3.35
CA GLY A 233 11.85 26.03 -3.43
C GLY A 233 10.72 25.04 -3.69
N ILE A 234 9.57 25.55 -4.19
CA ILE A 234 8.33 24.77 -4.36
C ILE A 234 7.82 24.68 -5.81
N ASP A 235 8.44 25.39 -6.75
CA ASP A 235 7.89 25.61 -8.10
C ASP A 235 8.42 24.63 -9.15
N TRP A 236 8.77 23.40 -8.76
CA TRP A 236 9.38 22.41 -9.63
C TRP A 236 8.58 21.12 -9.68
N ASP A 237 8.53 20.49 -10.86
CA ASP A 237 7.90 19.20 -11.07
C ASP A 237 8.73 18.05 -10.48
N GLY A 238 10.04 18.26 -10.36
CA GLY A 238 10.97 17.30 -9.77
C GLY A 238 12.28 17.97 -9.38
N ALA A 239 12.96 17.37 -8.40
CA ALA A 239 14.30 17.77 -8.00
C ALA A 239 15.18 16.55 -7.75
N PHE A 240 16.43 16.64 -8.20
CA PHE A 240 17.38 15.56 -8.18
C PHE A 240 18.70 16.04 -7.60
N LEU A 241 19.25 15.27 -6.69
CA LEU A 241 20.61 15.43 -6.21
C LEU A 241 21.52 14.56 -7.10
N VAL A 242 22.48 15.18 -7.75
CA VAL A 242 23.36 14.51 -8.71
C VAL A 242 24.81 14.66 -8.29
N SER A 243 25.51 13.54 -8.21
CA SER A 243 26.97 13.50 -8.07
C SER A 243 27.58 13.00 -9.37
N LYS A 244 28.42 13.81 -9.99
CA LYS A 244 29.21 13.40 -11.16
C LYS A 244 30.53 12.76 -10.70
N ASN A 245 30.44 11.56 -10.19
CA ASN A 245 31.61 10.73 -10.02
C ASN A 245 31.93 10.06 -11.37
N PRO A 246 33.15 10.19 -11.94
CA PRO A 246 33.51 9.55 -13.21
C PRO A 246 33.37 8.04 -13.19
N LYS A 247 33.45 7.39 -12.03
CA LYS A 247 33.32 5.93 -11.87
C LYS A 247 31.89 5.50 -11.54
N TYR A 248 31.15 6.30 -10.78
CA TYR A 248 29.78 5.96 -10.31
C TYR A 248 28.93 7.22 -10.19
N PRO A 249 28.28 7.65 -11.28
CA PRO A 249 27.33 8.77 -11.19
C PRO A 249 26.14 8.34 -10.33
N GLU A 250 25.94 9.02 -9.21
CA GLU A 250 24.79 8.79 -8.34
C GLU A 250 23.75 9.88 -8.56
N THR A 251 22.49 9.48 -8.62
CA THR A 251 21.35 10.39 -8.72
C THR A 251 20.30 10.00 -7.70
N HIS A 252 19.95 10.94 -6.82
CA HIS A 252 18.91 10.76 -5.82
C HIS A 252 17.73 11.69 -6.14
N MET A 253 16.54 11.13 -6.13
CA MET A 253 15.32 11.91 -6.29
C MET A 253 14.95 12.55 -4.96
N MET A 254 14.91 13.88 -4.90
CA MET A 254 14.56 14.63 -3.70
C MET A 254 13.09 15.01 -3.63
N PHE A 255 12.47 15.28 -4.79
CA PHE A 255 11.10 15.76 -4.85
C PHE A 255 10.48 15.46 -6.22
N LEU A 256 9.30 14.85 -6.21
CA LEU A 256 8.41 14.83 -7.35
C LEU A 256 7.16 15.61 -6.97
N ASN A 257 6.84 16.63 -7.76
CA ASN A 257 5.53 17.24 -7.68
C ASN A 257 4.51 16.32 -8.37
N THR A 258 4.09 15.29 -7.67
CA THR A 258 3.03 14.40 -8.12
C THR A 258 1.69 15.09 -7.88
N THR A 259 1.33 15.97 -8.81
CA THR A 259 0.22 16.91 -8.69
C THR A 259 -1.16 16.25 -8.52
N ASN A 260 -1.32 14.94 -8.72
CA ASN A 260 -2.66 14.33 -8.71
C ASN A 260 -2.92 13.23 -7.66
N ILE A 261 -1.92 12.61 -7.07
CA ILE A 261 -2.14 11.54 -6.10
C ILE A 261 -1.67 11.93 -4.69
N SER A 262 -0.61 12.72 -4.60
CA SER A 262 0.04 13.02 -3.33
C SER A 262 -0.58 14.18 -2.55
N LYS A 263 -1.32 15.08 -3.19
CA LYS A 263 -1.83 16.27 -2.49
C LYS A 263 -2.85 15.85 -1.43
N ASN A 264 -3.83 15.04 -1.78
CA ASN A 264 -4.86 14.57 -0.84
C ASN A 264 -4.31 13.59 0.21
N ALA A 265 -3.42 12.66 -0.17
CA ALA A 265 -2.79 11.76 0.78
C ALA A 265 -1.80 12.50 1.69
N MET A 266 -1.02 13.43 1.14
CA MET A 266 -0.06 14.22 1.91
C MET A 266 -0.75 15.27 2.80
N ASP A 267 -1.82 15.92 2.33
CA ASP A 267 -2.64 16.84 3.12
C ASP A 267 -3.38 16.09 4.24
N ASN A 268 -3.84 14.87 4.00
CA ASN A 268 -4.38 14.00 5.04
C ASN A 268 -3.31 13.60 6.08
N ILE A 269 -2.13 13.19 5.64
CA ILE A 269 -0.99 12.87 6.50
C ILE A 269 -0.57 14.09 7.33
N LEU A 270 -0.48 15.26 6.72
CA LEU A 270 -0.16 16.52 7.40
C LEU A 270 -1.27 16.97 8.36
N SER A 271 -2.53 16.77 8.00
CA SER A 271 -3.69 17.05 8.84
C SER A 271 -3.75 16.14 10.08
N ILE A 272 -3.44 14.85 9.92
CA ILE A 272 -3.40 13.88 11.02
C ILE A 272 -2.25 14.21 11.98
N ALA A 273 -1.08 14.54 11.46
CA ALA A 273 0.07 14.89 12.28
C ALA A 273 -0.09 16.23 13.01
N ALA A 274 -0.71 17.24 12.39
CA ALA A 274 -1.02 18.52 13.03
C ALA A 274 -2.05 18.40 14.16
N LYS A 275 -2.90 17.36 14.14
CA LYS A 275 -3.86 17.09 15.21
C LYS A 275 -3.29 16.25 16.36
N SER A 276 -2.08 15.71 16.19
CA SER A 276 -1.41 14.83 17.17
C SER A 276 -0.29 15.55 17.93
N LEU A 277 -0.01 16.80 17.62
CA LEU A 277 0.87 17.74 18.31
C LEU A 277 0.02 18.69 19.17
#